data_72204c7ca520249d05d29d20e57e967e
#
_entry.id   72204c7ca520249d05d29d20e57e967e
#
_cell.length_a   1.000
_cell.length_b   1.000
_cell.length_c   1.000
_cell.angle_alpha   90.00
_cell.angle_beta   90.00
_cell.angle_gamma   90.00
#
_symmetry.space_group_name_H-M   'P 1'
#
loop_
_entity.id
_entity.type
_entity.pdbx_description
1 polymer ?
#
loop_
_entity_poly.entity_id
_entity_poly.type
_entity_poly.pdbx_seq_one_letter_code
_entity_poly.pdbx_strand_id
1 'polypeptide(L)'
;MSHVDTPSDSVTVLAYAAEPIMPLREDEVPPWLDYQAVVADLADDGVSAPAPFVEGLRTVVDEAGDRGLDLKVVYTEAPATVYTDARDLAAFLGEEYDGTILVRTPVFIGSSSDSIPRHQLEAGQDDAWEEFDPVASAAVFAHKVTAPAPPWGALSAAAIVVAVLALVAFAIVLRRRTR
;
A
#
# COMPACT_ATOMS: atom_id res chain seq x y z
N MET A 1 60.76 -21.66 10.85
CA MET A 1 59.36 -21.76 11.32
C MET A 1 58.71 -20.41 11.12
N SER A 2 58.13 -20.20 9.95
CA SER A 2 57.50 -18.93 9.60
C SER A 2 56.01 -19.02 9.84
N HIS A 3 55.54 -18.17 10.75
CA HIS A 3 54.12 -18.04 11.06
C HIS A 3 53.47 -17.16 9.96
N VAL A 4 52.53 -17.71 9.26
CA VAL A 4 51.70 -16.97 8.30
C VAL A 4 50.46 -16.49 9.00
N ASP A 5 50.38 -15.20 9.29
CA ASP A 5 49.18 -14.53 9.81
C ASP A 5 48.17 -14.38 8.68
N THR A 6 47.03 -15.03 8.81
CA THR A 6 45.89 -14.87 7.92
C THR A 6 45.08 -13.65 8.39
N PRO A 7 44.87 -12.62 7.57
CA PRO A 7 43.98 -11.52 7.94
C PRO A 7 42.52 -12.01 7.94
N SER A 8 41.88 -11.89 9.09
CA SER A 8 40.44 -12.11 9.27
C SER A 8 39.69 -10.95 8.61
N ASP A 9 39.20 -11.16 7.39
CA ASP A 9 38.32 -10.23 6.70
C ASP A 9 36.96 -10.20 7.44
N SER A 10 36.87 -9.25 8.37
CA SER A 10 35.58 -8.88 8.98
C SER A 10 34.77 -8.12 7.93
N VAL A 11 33.89 -8.82 7.21
CA VAL A 11 32.89 -8.17 6.38
C VAL A 11 31.93 -7.42 7.32
N THR A 12 32.16 -6.13 7.47
CA THR A 12 31.22 -5.23 8.12
C THR A 12 30.02 -5.09 7.19
N VAL A 13 28.99 -5.88 7.43
CA VAL A 13 27.67 -5.63 6.84
C VAL A 13 27.19 -4.30 7.40
N LEU A 14 27.37 -3.24 6.62
CA LEU A 14 26.67 -1.97 6.84
C LEU A 14 25.17 -2.27 6.75
N ALA A 15 24.55 -2.48 7.91
CA ALA A 15 23.11 -2.41 8.01
C ALA A 15 22.72 -0.98 7.58
N TYR A 16 22.22 -0.86 6.37
CA TYR A 16 21.54 0.35 5.90
C TYR A 16 20.30 0.47 6.77
N ALA A 17 20.45 1.19 7.89
CA ALA A 17 19.31 1.63 8.66
C ALA A 17 18.49 2.50 7.69
N ALA A 18 17.33 1.99 7.24
CA ALA A 18 16.39 2.82 6.54
C ALA A 18 16.12 4.02 7.45
N GLU A 19 16.59 5.19 7.03
CA GLU A 19 16.25 6.45 7.71
C GLU A 19 14.72 6.46 7.81
N PRO A 20 14.16 6.72 9.00
CA PRO A 20 12.72 6.91 9.10
C PRO A 20 12.36 8.02 8.14
N ILE A 21 11.47 7.74 7.20
CA ILE A 21 10.94 8.75 6.29
C ILE A 21 10.28 9.78 7.20
N MET A 22 10.94 10.92 7.38
CA MET A 22 10.38 12.00 8.18
C MET A 22 9.17 12.53 7.41
N PRO A 23 8.02 12.62 8.06
CA PRO A 23 6.84 13.22 7.44
C PRO A 23 7.15 14.66 7.04
N LEU A 24 6.46 15.10 5.98
CA LEU A 24 6.54 16.50 5.55
C LEU A 24 6.25 17.42 6.75
N ARG A 25 7.14 18.36 7.00
CA ARG A 25 6.83 19.46 7.93
C ARG A 25 5.89 20.44 7.24
N GLU A 26 5.20 21.24 8.02
CA GLU A 26 4.26 22.25 7.48
C GLU A 26 4.94 23.21 6.47
N ASP A 27 6.25 23.44 6.61
CA ASP A 27 7.09 24.18 5.67
C ASP A 27 7.54 23.35 4.44
N GLU A 28 7.28 22.04 4.43
CA GLU A 28 7.57 21.08 3.34
C GLU A 28 6.31 20.73 2.54
N VAL A 29 5.13 21.21 2.95
CA VAL A 29 3.89 21.04 2.18
C VAL A 29 4.07 21.69 0.81
N PRO A 30 3.72 21.00 -0.28
CA PRO A 30 3.86 21.56 -1.62
C PRO A 30 3.17 22.92 -1.73
N PRO A 31 3.85 23.97 -2.26
CA PRO A 31 3.31 25.33 -2.29
C PRO A 31 2.06 25.50 -3.17
N TRP A 32 1.72 24.48 -3.93
CA TRP A 32 0.50 24.44 -4.76
C TRP A 32 -0.71 23.87 -4.01
N LEU A 33 -0.53 23.35 -2.76
CA LEU A 33 -1.59 22.78 -1.96
C LEU A 33 -1.99 23.77 -0.86
N ASP A 34 -3.27 24.08 -0.77
CA ASP A 34 -3.84 24.74 0.41
C ASP A 34 -4.06 23.69 1.52
N TYR A 35 -3.00 23.44 2.28
CA TYR A 35 -3.00 22.43 3.34
C TYR A 35 -4.09 22.67 4.39
N GLN A 36 -4.31 23.95 4.78
CA GLN A 36 -5.31 24.28 5.78
C GLN A 36 -6.75 23.99 5.29
N ALA A 37 -7.00 24.20 3.99
CA ALA A 37 -8.27 23.82 3.39
C ALA A 37 -8.42 22.28 3.37
N VAL A 38 -7.38 21.54 2.99
CA VAL A 38 -7.40 20.06 3.02
C VAL A 38 -7.71 19.53 4.42
N VAL A 39 -7.04 20.05 5.45
CA VAL A 39 -7.28 19.63 6.84
C VAL A 39 -8.73 19.94 7.25
N ALA A 40 -9.25 21.11 6.92
CA ALA A 40 -10.63 21.48 7.25
C ALA A 40 -11.65 20.57 6.56
N ASP A 41 -11.44 20.26 5.28
CA ASP A 41 -12.29 19.37 4.49
C ASP A 41 -12.30 17.95 5.05
N LEU A 42 -11.10 17.40 5.35
CA LEU A 42 -10.98 16.05 5.90
C LEU A 42 -11.61 15.91 7.29
N ALA A 43 -11.58 16.98 8.08
CA ALA A 43 -12.23 17.02 9.40
C ALA A 43 -13.76 17.09 9.31
N ASP A 44 -14.33 17.61 8.21
CA ASP A 44 -15.77 17.73 8.01
C ASP A 44 -16.38 16.39 7.53
N ASP A 45 -15.91 15.86 6.42
CA ASP A 45 -16.52 14.68 5.78
C ASP A 45 -15.52 13.66 5.18
N GLY A 46 -14.23 13.84 5.45
CA GLY A 46 -13.19 12.92 4.96
C GLY A 46 -12.82 13.11 3.49
N VAL A 47 -13.29 14.16 2.83
CA VAL A 47 -13.04 14.38 1.39
C VAL A 47 -12.57 15.80 1.13
N SER A 48 -11.37 15.95 0.58
CA SER A 48 -10.89 17.21 0.02
C SER A 48 -10.67 17.07 -1.49
N ALA A 49 -11.51 17.74 -2.28
CA ALA A 49 -11.48 17.64 -3.75
C ALA A 49 -12.13 18.85 -4.41
N PRO A 50 -11.85 19.10 -5.72
CA PRO A 50 -12.63 20.06 -6.50
C PRO A 50 -14.11 19.70 -6.52
N ALA A 51 -14.98 20.73 -6.48
CA ALA A 51 -16.41 20.59 -6.32
C ALA A 51 -17.12 19.52 -7.20
N PRO A 52 -16.73 19.28 -8.46
CA PRO A 52 -17.37 18.25 -9.29
C PRO A 52 -17.20 16.82 -8.78
N PHE A 53 -16.19 16.55 -7.95
CA PHE A 53 -15.83 15.21 -7.49
C PHE A 53 -16.27 14.93 -6.05
N VAL A 54 -16.55 15.96 -5.26
CA VAL A 54 -16.82 15.85 -3.81
C VAL A 54 -17.92 14.85 -3.52
N GLU A 55 -19.08 14.98 -4.15
CA GLU A 55 -20.25 14.13 -3.88
C GLU A 55 -19.98 12.65 -4.24
N GLY A 56 -19.29 12.41 -5.36
CA GLY A 56 -18.90 11.06 -5.75
C GLY A 56 -17.90 10.45 -4.77
N LEU A 57 -16.92 11.22 -4.32
CA LEU A 57 -15.92 10.76 -3.35
C LEU A 57 -16.52 10.53 -1.96
N ARG A 58 -17.49 11.36 -1.52
CA ARG A 58 -18.24 11.11 -0.27
C ARG A 58 -18.97 9.77 -0.33
N THR A 59 -19.62 9.48 -1.44
CA THR A 59 -20.27 8.17 -1.63
C THR A 59 -19.27 7.03 -1.48
N VAL A 60 -18.06 7.16 -2.03
CA VAL A 60 -16.99 6.15 -1.90
C VAL A 60 -16.52 6.01 -0.45
N VAL A 61 -16.37 7.12 0.27
CA VAL A 61 -15.98 7.14 1.69
C VAL A 61 -17.04 6.44 2.54
N ASP A 62 -18.34 6.76 2.33
CA ASP A 62 -19.45 6.13 3.02
C ASP A 62 -19.50 4.62 2.75
N GLU A 63 -19.39 4.20 1.49
CA GLU A 63 -19.36 2.79 1.12
C GLU A 63 -18.11 2.05 1.67
N ALA A 64 -16.98 2.74 1.81
CA ALA A 64 -15.79 2.20 2.45
C ALA A 64 -16.03 1.99 3.94
N GLY A 65 -16.69 2.96 4.61
CA GLY A 65 -17.11 2.89 6.00
C GLY A 65 -18.03 1.69 6.27
N ASP A 66 -19.01 1.44 5.39
CA ASP A 66 -19.89 0.27 5.46
C ASP A 66 -19.12 -1.07 5.39
N ARG A 67 -17.96 -1.08 4.78
CA ARG A 67 -17.04 -2.22 4.72
C ARG A 67 -16.01 -2.25 5.85
N GLY A 68 -16.09 -1.30 6.79
CA GLY A 68 -15.19 -1.19 7.93
C GLY A 68 -13.84 -0.52 7.62
N LEU A 69 -13.74 0.23 6.52
CA LEU A 69 -12.57 1.03 6.17
C LEU A 69 -12.83 2.50 6.48
N ASP A 70 -12.16 3.05 7.49
CA ASP A 70 -12.11 4.50 7.70
C ASP A 70 -11.21 5.11 6.61
N LEU A 71 -11.83 5.60 5.53
CA LEU A 71 -11.15 6.16 4.37
C LEU A 71 -11.29 7.67 4.33
N LYS A 72 -10.18 8.35 4.09
CA LYS A 72 -10.14 9.78 3.78
C LYS A 72 -9.49 9.97 2.41
N VAL A 73 -10.06 10.85 1.58
CA VAL A 73 -9.61 11.04 0.20
C VAL A 73 -9.26 12.48 -0.07
N VAL A 74 -8.05 12.69 -0.57
CA VAL A 74 -7.61 13.97 -1.13
C VAL A 74 -7.42 13.80 -2.63
N TYR A 75 -8.16 14.57 -3.42
CA TYR A 75 -7.93 14.70 -4.84
C TYR A 75 -7.61 16.15 -5.20
N THR A 76 -6.54 16.35 -5.94
CA THR A 76 -6.16 17.67 -6.43
C THR A 76 -5.79 17.62 -7.91
N GLU A 77 -6.23 18.62 -8.68
CA GLU A 77 -5.86 18.81 -10.08
C GLU A 77 -4.49 19.46 -10.25
N ALA A 78 -3.89 19.94 -9.15
CA ALA A 78 -2.56 20.51 -9.20
C ALA A 78 -1.52 19.45 -9.59
N PRO A 79 -0.60 19.75 -10.49
CA PRO A 79 0.43 18.82 -10.89
C PRO A 79 1.43 18.63 -9.75
N ALA A 80 1.43 17.46 -9.12
CA ALA A 80 2.54 17.06 -8.29
C ALA A 80 3.81 16.98 -9.15
N THR A 81 4.90 17.51 -8.65
CA THR A 81 6.15 17.61 -9.42
C THR A 81 7.02 16.38 -9.30
N VAL A 82 6.85 15.60 -8.23
CA VAL A 82 7.59 14.38 -7.95
C VAL A 82 6.61 13.28 -7.54
N TYR A 83 6.92 12.04 -7.90
CA TYR A 83 6.04 10.90 -7.61
C TYR A 83 5.86 10.66 -6.10
N THR A 84 6.81 11.10 -5.27
CA THR A 84 6.75 10.97 -3.82
C THR A 84 5.76 11.95 -3.18
N ASP A 85 5.44 13.08 -3.83
CA ASP A 85 4.60 14.14 -3.25
C ASP A 85 3.24 13.61 -2.75
N ALA A 86 2.58 12.75 -3.52
CA ALA A 86 1.29 12.18 -3.13
C ALA A 86 1.40 11.23 -1.93
N ARG A 87 2.48 10.43 -1.88
CA ARG A 87 2.75 9.50 -0.79
C ARG A 87 3.17 10.24 0.49
N ASP A 88 4.03 11.24 0.34
CA ASP A 88 4.56 12.00 1.46
C ASP A 88 3.43 12.83 2.08
N LEU A 89 2.55 13.40 1.26
CA LEU A 89 1.33 14.06 1.73
C LEU A 89 0.39 13.07 2.46
N ALA A 90 0.18 11.87 1.91
CA ALA A 90 -0.63 10.85 2.58
C ALA A 90 -0.04 10.42 3.93
N ALA A 91 1.29 10.30 4.01
CA ALA A 91 1.98 9.97 5.25
C ALA A 91 1.84 11.10 6.28
N PHE A 92 2.01 12.36 5.86
CA PHE A 92 1.88 13.52 6.71
C PHE A 92 0.45 13.68 7.27
N LEU A 93 -0.57 13.53 6.41
CA LEU A 93 -1.97 13.54 6.86
C LEU A 93 -2.29 12.35 7.80
N GLY A 94 -1.64 11.20 7.59
CA GLY A 94 -1.78 10.02 8.45
C GLY A 94 -1.16 10.17 9.84
N GLU A 95 -0.37 11.23 10.11
CA GLU A 95 0.05 11.59 11.47
C GLU A 95 -1.02 12.40 12.21
N GLU A 96 -1.89 13.09 11.48
CA GLU A 96 -2.92 13.95 12.03
C GLU A 96 -4.28 13.25 12.09
N TYR A 97 -4.52 12.29 11.20
CA TYR A 97 -5.80 11.56 11.08
C TYR A 97 -5.58 10.05 11.17
N ASP A 98 -6.37 9.40 11.99
CA ASP A 98 -6.47 7.93 12.03
C ASP A 98 -7.11 7.39 10.73
N GLY A 99 -6.92 6.10 10.48
CA GLY A 99 -7.53 5.39 9.36
C GLY A 99 -6.65 5.31 8.12
N THR A 100 -7.25 5.34 6.95
CA THR A 100 -6.56 5.21 5.66
C THR A 100 -6.71 6.50 4.87
N ILE A 101 -5.60 7.09 4.49
CA ILE A 101 -5.54 8.30 3.67
C ILE A 101 -5.18 7.90 2.23
N LEU A 102 -5.97 8.33 1.27
CA LEU A 102 -5.69 8.22 -0.16
C LEU A 102 -5.48 9.61 -0.74
N VAL A 103 -4.32 9.86 -1.34
CA VAL A 103 -4.03 11.07 -2.09
C VAL A 103 -3.93 10.74 -3.57
N ARG A 104 -4.74 11.40 -4.39
CA ARG A 104 -4.76 11.26 -5.84
C ARG A 104 -4.48 12.59 -6.52
N THR A 105 -3.56 12.59 -7.45
CA THR A 105 -3.29 13.70 -8.38
C THR A 105 -3.49 13.20 -9.82
N PRO A 106 -3.50 14.04 -10.85
CA PRO A 106 -3.62 13.58 -12.23
C PRO A 106 -2.55 12.56 -12.65
N VAL A 107 -1.38 12.60 -12.02
CA VAL A 107 -0.19 11.84 -12.44
C VAL A 107 0.41 10.96 -11.33
N PHE A 108 -0.10 11.03 -10.10
CA PHE A 108 0.41 10.24 -8.98
C PHE A 108 -0.70 9.81 -8.02
N ILE A 109 -0.45 8.72 -7.33
CA ILE A 109 -1.29 8.19 -6.27
C ILE A 109 -0.40 7.82 -5.09
N GLY A 110 -0.87 8.08 -3.87
CA GLY A 110 -0.20 7.72 -2.65
C GLY A 110 -1.20 7.37 -1.57
N SER A 111 -0.82 6.53 -0.63
CA SER A 111 -1.67 6.23 0.52
C SER A 111 -0.86 5.95 1.77
N SER A 112 -1.49 6.18 2.92
CA SER A 112 -1.02 5.85 4.26
C SER A 112 -2.15 5.20 5.05
N SER A 113 -1.82 4.31 5.99
CA SER A 113 -2.81 3.71 6.88
C SER A 113 -2.14 3.21 8.16
N ASP A 114 -2.84 3.32 9.27
CA ASP A 114 -2.49 2.74 10.56
C ASP A 114 -2.86 1.26 10.69
N SER A 115 -3.79 0.78 9.88
CA SER A 115 -4.41 -0.55 10.00
C SER A 115 -4.17 -1.46 8.80
N ILE A 116 -3.99 -0.90 7.60
CA ILE A 116 -3.79 -1.67 6.37
C ILE A 116 -2.29 -1.86 6.09
N PRO A 117 -1.81 -3.12 5.91
CA PRO A 117 -0.42 -3.38 5.59
C PRO A 117 0.02 -2.72 4.28
N ARG A 118 1.26 -2.22 4.24
CA ARG A 118 1.82 -1.49 3.10
C ARG A 118 1.66 -2.20 1.75
N HIS A 119 1.93 -3.51 1.70
CA HIS A 119 1.80 -4.29 0.45
C HIS A 119 0.36 -4.32 -0.09
N GLN A 120 -0.63 -4.21 0.80
CA GLN A 120 -2.05 -4.17 0.43
C GLN A 120 -2.44 -2.78 -0.05
N LEU A 121 -1.90 -1.72 0.57
CA LEU A 121 -2.04 -0.35 0.09
C LEU A 121 -1.43 -0.20 -1.32
N GLU A 122 -0.22 -0.70 -1.53
CA GLU A 122 0.47 -0.66 -2.82
C GLU A 122 -0.33 -1.40 -3.91
N ALA A 123 -0.84 -2.60 -3.61
CA ALA A 123 -1.71 -3.32 -4.53
C ALA A 123 -3.03 -2.57 -4.84
N GLY A 124 -3.57 -1.82 -3.87
CA GLY A 124 -4.71 -0.93 -4.06
C GLY A 124 -4.38 0.26 -4.95
N GLN A 125 -3.20 0.86 -4.76
CA GLN A 125 -2.71 1.97 -5.58
C GLN A 125 -2.48 1.53 -7.04
N ASP A 126 -1.88 0.36 -7.26
CA ASP A 126 -1.62 -0.17 -8.60
C ASP A 126 -2.92 -0.37 -9.39
N ASP A 127 -3.94 -0.99 -8.78
CA ASP A 127 -5.23 -1.19 -9.42
C ASP A 127 -5.96 0.17 -9.66
N ALA A 128 -5.92 1.08 -8.68
CA ALA A 128 -6.55 2.39 -8.76
C ALA A 128 -5.86 3.34 -9.75
N TRP A 129 -4.59 3.13 -10.03
CA TRP A 129 -3.82 3.93 -10.97
C TRP A 129 -4.33 3.79 -12.41
N GLU A 130 -4.90 2.64 -12.75
CA GLU A 130 -5.46 2.38 -14.09
C GLU A 130 -6.72 3.21 -14.37
N GLU A 131 -7.36 3.76 -13.31
CA GLU A 131 -8.57 4.56 -13.42
C GLU A 131 -8.22 6.05 -13.55
N PHE A 132 -8.71 6.68 -14.63
CA PHE A 132 -8.49 8.11 -14.86
C PHE A 132 -9.46 8.99 -14.07
N ASP A 133 -10.67 8.52 -13.85
CA ASP A 133 -11.67 9.22 -13.03
C ASP A 133 -11.31 9.09 -11.55
N PRO A 134 -11.20 10.20 -10.80
CA PRO A 134 -10.77 10.15 -9.40
C PRO A 134 -11.76 9.43 -8.48
N VAL A 135 -13.05 9.45 -8.80
CA VAL A 135 -14.08 8.74 -8.03
C VAL A 135 -13.97 7.23 -8.26
N ALA A 136 -13.84 6.81 -9.53
CA ALA A 136 -13.62 5.40 -9.87
C ALA A 136 -12.30 4.89 -9.27
N SER A 137 -11.22 5.68 -9.35
CA SER A 137 -9.91 5.37 -8.75
C SER A 137 -10.03 5.12 -7.25
N ALA A 138 -10.69 6.01 -6.51
CA ALA A 138 -10.90 5.86 -5.07
C ALA A 138 -11.76 4.62 -4.74
N ALA A 139 -12.80 4.34 -5.53
CA ALA A 139 -13.65 3.15 -5.36
C ALA A 139 -12.88 1.85 -5.57
N VAL A 140 -12.06 1.78 -6.62
CA VAL A 140 -11.18 0.63 -6.90
C VAL A 140 -10.18 0.42 -5.77
N PHE A 141 -9.53 1.49 -5.30
CA PHE A 141 -8.63 1.43 -4.14
C PHE A 141 -9.34 0.87 -2.92
N ALA A 142 -10.48 1.47 -2.51
CA ALA A 142 -11.24 1.06 -1.34
C ALA A 142 -11.69 -0.42 -1.41
N HIS A 143 -12.15 -0.84 -2.59
CA HIS A 143 -12.53 -2.23 -2.82
C HIS A 143 -11.33 -3.18 -2.68
N LYS A 144 -10.18 -2.82 -3.25
CA LYS A 144 -8.98 -3.67 -3.24
C LYS A 144 -8.40 -3.83 -1.84
N VAL A 145 -8.29 -2.74 -1.07
CA VAL A 145 -7.71 -2.78 0.28
C VAL A 145 -8.64 -3.44 1.31
N THR A 146 -9.95 -3.51 1.04
CA THR A 146 -10.92 -4.25 1.88
C THR A 146 -11.15 -5.68 1.42
N ALA A 147 -10.61 -6.08 0.26
CA ALA A 147 -10.77 -7.44 -0.24
C ALA A 147 -10.12 -8.46 0.72
N PRO A 148 -10.80 -9.59 1.00
CA PRO A 148 -10.22 -10.61 1.86
C PRO A 148 -8.93 -11.15 1.23
N ALA A 149 -7.89 -11.27 2.06
CA ALA A 149 -6.62 -11.84 1.61
C ALA A 149 -6.84 -13.26 1.06
N PRO A 150 -6.25 -13.61 -0.08
CA PRO A 150 -6.32 -14.97 -0.60
C PRO A 150 -5.86 -15.98 0.47
N PRO A 151 -6.52 -17.13 0.59
CA PRO A 151 -6.20 -18.14 1.61
C PRO A 151 -4.91 -18.91 1.27
N TRP A 152 -3.80 -18.20 1.20
CA TRP A 152 -2.49 -18.74 0.81
C TRP A 152 -2.09 -19.94 1.66
N GLY A 153 -2.44 -19.96 2.94
CA GLY A 153 -2.20 -21.10 3.83
C GLY A 153 -2.91 -22.36 3.36
N ALA A 154 -4.18 -22.25 2.97
CA ALA A 154 -4.96 -23.37 2.46
C ALA A 154 -4.46 -23.84 1.08
N LEU A 155 -4.11 -22.90 0.19
CA LEU A 155 -3.56 -23.20 -1.13
C LEU A 155 -2.20 -23.91 -1.03
N SER A 156 -1.32 -23.41 -0.15
CA SER A 156 -0.02 -24.04 0.10
C SER A 156 -0.16 -25.42 0.70
N ALA A 157 -1.05 -25.62 1.68
CA ALA A 157 -1.32 -26.93 2.26
C ALA A 157 -1.85 -27.92 1.21
N ALA A 158 -2.79 -27.48 0.35
CA ALA A 158 -3.30 -28.31 -0.74
C ALA A 158 -2.18 -28.70 -1.73
N ALA A 159 -1.31 -27.76 -2.10
CA ALA A 159 -0.18 -28.04 -2.99
C ALA A 159 0.79 -29.07 -2.38
N ILE A 160 1.10 -28.95 -1.09
CA ILE A 160 1.95 -29.92 -0.38
C ILE A 160 1.31 -31.31 -0.37
N VAL A 161 0.01 -31.41 -0.07
CA VAL A 161 -0.71 -32.69 -0.08
C VAL A 161 -0.65 -33.33 -1.47
N VAL A 162 -0.89 -32.58 -2.53
CA VAL A 162 -0.80 -33.10 -3.90
C VAL A 162 0.61 -33.58 -4.23
N ALA A 163 1.64 -32.84 -3.84
CA ALA A 163 3.04 -33.25 -4.05
C ALA A 163 3.38 -34.54 -3.31
N VAL A 164 2.96 -34.68 -2.06
CA VAL A 164 3.18 -35.91 -1.26
C VAL A 164 2.46 -37.09 -1.89
N LEU A 165 1.21 -36.94 -2.31
CA LEU A 165 0.46 -38.02 -2.97
C LEU A 165 1.13 -38.44 -4.29
N ALA A 166 1.63 -37.48 -5.07
CA ALA A 166 2.36 -37.78 -6.31
C ALA A 166 3.66 -38.55 -6.04
N LEU A 167 4.41 -38.17 -5.01
CA LEU A 167 5.62 -38.88 -4.60
C LEU A 167 5.32 -40.35 -4.12
N VAL A 168 4.26 -40.51 -3.35
CA VAL A 168 3.82 -41.83 -2.89
C VAL A 168 3.40 -42.70 -4.09
N ALA A 169 2.59 -42.18 -4.99
CA ALA A 169 2.18 -42.87 -6.20
C ALA A 169 3.38 -43.30 -7.06
N PHE A 170 4.33 -42.37 -7.24
CA PHE A 170 5.57 -42.63 -7.97
C PHE A 170 6.40 -43.77 -7.31
N ALA A 171 6.57 -43.70 -6.01
CA ALA A 171 7.28 -44.73 -5.26
C ALA A 171 6.62 -46.12 -5.40
N ILE A 172 5.28 -46.19 -5.38
CA ILE A 172 4.54 -47.44 -5.60
C ILE A 172 4.78 -47.98 -7.01
N VAL A 173 4.75 -47.14 -8.02
CA VAL A 173 4.99 -47.52 -9.42
C VAL A 173 6.40 -48.07 -9.60
N LEU A 174 7.42 -47.40 -9.02
CA LEU A 174 8.81 -47.87 -9.05
C LEU A 174 8.95 -49.24 -8.38
N ARG A 175 8.37 -49.46 -7.19
CA ARG A 175 8.40 -50.75 -6.50
C ARG A 175 7.74 -51.87 -7.27
N ARG A 176 6.71 -51.58 -8.07
CA ARG A 176 6.03 -52.59 -8.92
C ARG A 176 6.85 -52.97 -10.15
N ARG A 177 7.71 -52.05 -10.66
CA ARG A 177 8.58 -52.30 -11.83
C ARG A 177 9.86 -53.05 -11.47
N THR A 178 10.28 -53.06 -10.20
CA THR A 178 11.49 -53.73 -9.72
C THR A 178 11.23 -55.12 -9.12
N ARG A 179 9.99 -55.57 -9.14
CA ARG A 179 9.57 -56.93 -8.81
C ARG A 179 9.17 -57.70 -10.06
#